data_d131036e18bc2acf6a08d2511b51d409
#
_entry.id   d131036e18bc2acf6a08d2511b51d409
#
_cell.length_a   1.000
_cell.length_b   1.000
_cell.length_c   1.000
_cell.angle_alpha   90.00
_cell.angle_beta   90.00
_cell.angle_gamma   90.00
#
_symmetry.space_group_name_H-M   'P 1'
#
loop_
_entity.id
_entity.type
_entity.pdbx_description
1 polymer ?
#
loop_
_entity_poly.entity_id
_entity_poly.type
_entity_poly.pdbx_seq_one_letter_code
_entity_poly.pdbx_strand_id
1 'polypeptide(L)'
;MAMEDFRLERYKLPPEAFAIGPEKEPEPTDLIDQETWRNLVWLPDDVSLRTSEHHGTLLRRANQFLGYWCSLILELQSLVADPREDAIALTCLHAHDDFQASLYTALTGFYRQVIASLRTAMEAVLTGTYFKVFPNQSNFQLWADGHRQGQIWMKTIRNKLRNREPYMQFERGEHPFLSRNGWVNFLYSRLSAFSHGRPFYVDQRGHQIPTSNLGLWGGSNGPVYDPCSVRLWSAFFFDVAVLCLLVVGLAEDRILEIDRPGGIDYSEILRQVWSWHQEPNPTAKEIVLVLGNL
;
A
#
# COMPACT_ATOMS: atom_id res chain seq x y z
N MET A 1 15.89 -25.88 21.03
CA MET A 1 15.91 -25.53 19.60
C MET A 1 15.17 -24.22 19.47
N ALA A 2 15.89 -23.13 19.20
CA ALA A 2 15.30 -21.82 19.14
C ALA A 2 14.34 -21.75 17.95
N MET A 3 13.25 -21.01 18.09
CA MET A 3 12.21 -20.86 17.06
C MET A 3 12.75 -20.22 15.76
N GLU A 4 13.92 -19.60 15.82
CA GLU A 4 14.65 -19.05 14.67
C GLU A 4 15.14 -20.12 13.70
N ASP A 5 15.68 -21.22 14.21
CA ASP A 5 16.17 -22.33 13.38
C ASP A 5 15.05 -23.01 12.57
N PHE A 6 13.83 -23.04 13.12
CA PHE A 6 12.70 -23.69 12.45
C PHE A 6 12.16 -22.89 11.26
N ARG A 7 12.24 -21.55 11.30
CA ARG A 7 11.82 -20.69 10.18
C ARG A 7 12.83 -20.71 9.04
N LEU A 8 14.11 -20.60 9.34
CA LEU A 8 15.18 -20.64 8.34
C LEU A 8 15.29 -22.01 7.67
N GLU A 9 15.10 -23.11 8.41
CA GLU A 9 15.16 -24.45 7.82
C GLU A 9 14.00 -24.76 6.88
N ARG A 10 12.81 -24.20 7.13
CA ARG A 10 11.63 -24.43 6.29
C ARG A 10 11.70 -23.68 4.96
N TYR A 11 12.48 -22.61 4.89
CA TYR A 11 12.67 -21.76 3.71
C TYR A 11 14.15 -21.64 3.34
N LYS A 12 14.93 -22.68 3.54
CA LYS A 12 16.29 -22.75 2.98
C LYS A 12 16.14 -22.66 1.46
N LEU A 13 16.22 -21.44 0.97
CA LEU A 13 16.49 -21.23 -0.43
C LEU A 13 17.87 -21.83 -0.71
N PRO A 14 18.03 -22.56 -1.80
CA PRO A 14 19.33 -23.08 -2.18
C PRO A 14 20.32 -21.92 -2.27
N PRO A 15 21.61 -22.12 -1.90
CA PRO A 15 22.61 -21.04 -1.94
C PRO A 15 22.65 -20.30 -3.27
N GLU A 16 22.30 -20.99 -4.34
CA GLU A 16 22.20 -20.47 -5.72
C GLU A 16 21.13 -19.38 -5.85
N ALA A 17 20.09 -19.39 -5.04
CA ALA A 17 19.03 -18.36 -5.06
C ALA A 17 19.53 -16.98 -4.65
N PHE A 18 20.69 -16.88 -4.01
CA PHE A 18 21.35 -15.64 -3.59
C PHE A 18 22.59 -15.30 -4.41
N ALA A 19 22.95 -16.14 -5.36
CA ALA A 19 24.10 -15.89 -6.21
C ALA A 19 23.74 -14.78 -7.22
N ILE A 20 24.15 -13.56 -6.94
CA ILE A 20 24.09 -12.43 -7.88
C ILE A 20 25.36 -12.51 -8.75
N GLY A 21 25.32 -13.28 -9.79
CA GLY A 21 26.40 -13.40 -10.75
C GLY A 21 25.85 -13.65 -12.15
N PRO A 22 26.67 -13.48 -13.21
CA PRO A 22 26.29 -13.93 -14.55
C PRO A 22 26.27 -15.46 -14.55
N GLU A 23 25.21 -16.03 -14.02
CA GLU A 23 24.99 -17.46 -14.12
C GLU A 23 24.72 -17.81 -15.58
N LYS A 24 25.28 -18.94 -16.00
CA LYS A 24 24.83 -19.56 -17.23
C LYS A 24 23.32 -19.78 -17.09
N GLU A 25 22.52 -19.18 -17.96
CA GLU A 25 21.12 -19.51 -18.05
C GLU A 25 21.02 -21.04 -18.15
N PRO A 26 20.23 -21.68 -17.27
CA PRO A 26 20.02 -23.11 -17.38
C PRO A 26 19.48 -23.42 -18.77
N GLU A 27 19.99 -24.46 -19.41
CA GLU A 27 19.42 -24.97 -20.66
C GLU A 27 17.91 -25.17 -20.44
N PRO A 28 17.04 -24.68 -21.36
CA PRO A 28 15.60 -24.86 -21.22
C PRO A 28 15.29 -26.36 -21.26
N THR A 29 15.13 -26.93 -20.07
CA THR A 29 14.86 -28.38 -19.91
C THR A 29 13.38 -28.69 -19.95
N ASP A 30 12.53 -27.66 -19.81
CA ASP A 30 11.10 -27.84 -19.70
C ASP A 30 10.35 -26.69 -20.37
N LEU A 31 9.65 -26.99 -21.45
CA LEU A 31 8.80 -26.03 -22.14
C LEU A 31 7.40 -26.11 -21.55
N ILE A 32 6.86 -24.96 -21.16
CA ILE A 32 5.45 -24.89 -20.75
C ILE A 32 4.55 -25.28 -21.93
N ASP A 33 3.46 -25.99 -21.63
CA ASP A 33 2.46 -26.35 -22.62
C ASP A 33 1.67 -25.12 -23.11
N GLN A 34 0.95 -25.29 -24.22
CA GLN A 34 0.23 -24.21 -24.88
C GLN A 34 -0.88 -23.60 -23.98
N GLU A 35 -1.53 -24.40 -23.14
CA GLU A 35 -2.57 -23.93 -22.23
C GLU A 35 -1.96 -23.09 -21.11
N THR A 36 -0.87 -23.54 -20.53
CA THR A 36 -0.11 -22.80 -19.52
C THR A 36 0.42 -21.49 -20.08
N TRP A 37 1.00 -21.51 -21.30
CA TRP A 37 1.43 -20.28 -21.98
C TRP A 37 0.27 -19.30 -22.15
N ARG A 38 -0.87 -19.79 -22.65
CA ARG A 38 -2.07 -18.96 -22.82
C ARG A 38 -2.49 -18.29 -21.51
N ASN A 39 -2.55 -19.06 -20.41
CA ASN A 39 -3.09 -18.58 -19.14
C ASN A 39 -2.11 -17.67 -18.38
N LEU A 40 -0.80 -17.94 -18.45
CA LEU A 40 0.20 -17.20 -17.66
C LEU A 40 0.84 -16.04 -18.41
N VAL A 41 0.83 -16.06 -19.75
CA VAL A 41 1.51 -15.05 -20.57
C VAL A 41 0.52 -14.30 -21.45
N TRP A 42 -0.15 -14.99 -22.35
CA TRP A 42 -0.97 -14.34 -23.37
C TRP A 42 -2.21 -13.61 -22.81
N LEU A 43 -2.95 -14.22 -21.87
CA LEU A 43 -4.12 -13.57 -21.29
C LEU A 43 -3.77 -12.34 -20.44
N PRO A 44 -2.76 -12.37 -19.55
CA PRO A 44 -2.30 -11.18 -18.85
C PRO A 44 -1.84 -10.06 -19.80
N ASP A 45 -1.19 -10.40 -20.90
CA ASP A 45 -0.74 -9.44 -21.90
C ASP A 45 -1.92 -8.78 -22.63
N ASP A 46 -2.92 -9.56 -23.11
CA ASP A 46 -4.15 -9.04 -23.71
C ASP A 46 -4.92 -8.11 -22.76
N VAL A 47 -5.04 -8.50 -21.48
CA VAL A 47 -5.68 -7.66 -20.45
C VAL A 47 -4.89 -6.37 -20.22
N SER A 48 -3.55 -6.45 -20.22
CA SER A 48 -2.67 -5.29 -20.04
C SER A 48 -2.81 -4.29 -21.18
N LEU A 49 -2.88 -4.76 -22.41
CA LEU A 49 -3.11 -3.91 -23.59
C LEU A 49 -4.44 -3.18 -23.47
N ARG A 50 -5.55 -3.91 -23.22
CA ARG A 50 -6.89 -3.32 -23.06
C ARG A 50 -6.95 -2.34 -21.90
N THR A 51 -6.33 -2.66 -20.76
CA THR A 51 -6.28 -1.77 -19.60
C THR A 51 -5.53 -0.49 -19.95
N SER A 52 -4.41 -0.60 -20.66
CA SER A 52 -3.61 0.55 -21.09
C SER A 52 -4.34 1.44 -22.09
N GLU A 53 -5.05 0.86 -23.05
CA GLU A 53 -5.83 1.59 -24.06
C GLU A 53 -6.99 2.38 -23.44
N HIS A 54 -7.72 1.75 -22.52
CA HIS A 54 -8.96 2.36 -21.99
C HIS A 54 -8.75 3.13 -20.68
N HIS A 55 -7.68 2.88 -19.93
CA HIS A 55 -7.43 3.47 -18.61
C HIS A 55 -6.02 4.05 -18.45
N GLY A 56 -5.35 4.38 -19.55
CA GLY A 56 -3.96 4.88 -19.55
C GLY A 56 -3.74 6.11 -18.67
N THR A 57 -4.73 6.99 -18.51
CA THR A 57 -4.62 8.13 -17.60
C THR A 57 -4.56 7.71 -16.13
N LEU A 58 -5.36 6.72 -15.72
CA LEU A 58 -5.34 6.20 -14.35
C LEU A 58 -4.00 5.50 -14.05
N LEU A 59 -3.53 4.68 -14.97
CA LEU A 59 -2.23 3.99 -14.85
C LEU A 59 -1.08 4.99 -14.77
N ARG A 60 -1.09 6.04 -15.60
CA ARG A 60 -0.07 7.09 -15.59
C ARG A 60 -0.03 7.82 -14.24
N ARG A 61 -1.19 8.19 -13.69
CA ARG A 61 -1.28 8.83 -12.37
C ARG A 61 -0.78 7.91 -11.26
N ALA A 62 -1.15 6.63 -11.29
CA ALA A 62 -0.65 5.66 -10.31
C ALA A 62 0.88 5.49 -10.39
N ASN A 63 1.43 5.40 -11.60
CA ASN A 63 2.88 5.35 -11.80
C ASN A 63 3.58 6.66 -11.38
N GLN A 64 2.96 7.81 -11.62
CA GLN A 64 3.48 9.09 -11.17
C GLN A 64 3.49 9.18 -9.64
N PHE A 65 2.45 8.66 -8.97
CA PHE A 65 2.45 8.53 -7.51
C PHE A 65 3.61 7.67 -7.01
N LEU A 66 3.93 6.54 -7.66
CA LEU A 66 5.10 5.73 -7.30
C LEU A 66 6.40 6.53 -7.34
N GLY A 67 6.57 7.39 -8.35
CA GLY A 67 7.72 8.31 -8.43
C GLY A 67 7.76 9.29 -7.26
N TYR A 68 6.63 9.89 -6.90
CA TYR A 68 6.53 10.78 -5.73
C TYR A 68 6.80 10.04 -4.43
N TRP A 69 6.26 8.84 -4.29
CA TRP A 69 6.48 8.01 -3.10
C TRP A 69 7.94 7.61 -2.96
N CYS A 70 8.61 7.26 -4.06
CA CYS A 70 10.03 6.99 -4.07
C CYS A 70 10.86 8.22 -3.63
N SER A 71 10.52 9.42 -4.14
CA SER A 71 11.16 10.66 -3.72
C SER A 71 10.95 10.93 -2.23
N LEU A 72 9.75 10.68 -1.70
CA LEU A 72 9.47 10.78 -0.27
C LEU A 72 10.31 9.81 0.57
N ILE A 73 10.49 8.57 0.11
CA ILE A 73 11.35 7.59 0.80
C ILE A 73 12.79 8.09 0.86
N LEU A 74 13.33 8.60 -0.23
CA LEU A 74 14.69 9.15 -0.28
C LEU A 74 14.84 10.35 0.68
N GLU A 75 13.83 11.20 0.76
CA GLU A 75 13.81 12.32 1.71
C GLU A 75 13.80 11.80 3.15
N LEU A 76 12.89 10.87 3.50
CA LEU A 76 12.85 10.26 4.82
C LEU A 76 14.18 9.60 5.21
N GLN A 77 14.84 8.91 4.28
CA GLN A 77 16.13 8.29 4.50
C GLN A 77 17.23 9.34 4.74
N SER A 78 17.15 10.51 4.13
CA SER A 78 18.10 11.60 4.34
C SER A 78 18.01 12.24 5.73
N LEU A 79 16.88 12.07 6.42
CA LEU A 79 16.62 12.62 7.76
C LEU A 79 17.23 11.79 8.90
N VAL A 80 17.71 10.59 8.62
CA VAL A 80 18.13 9.62 9.63
C VAL A 80 19.52 9.08 9.33
N ALA A 81 20.26 8.68 10.37
CA ALA A 81 21.62 8.16 10.22
C ALA A 81 21.64 6.74 9.62
N ASP A 82 20.71 5.88 10.04
CA ASP A 82 20.49 4.55 9.45
C ASP A 82 18.99 4.37 9.14
N PRO A 83 18.60 4.30 7.85
CA PRO A 83 17.22 4.11 7.44
C PRO A 83 16.56 2.83 7.99
N ARG A 84 17.35 1.80 8.33
CA ARG A 84 16.85 0.55 8.91
C ARG A 84 16.41 0.69 10.36
N GLU A 85 16.86 1.75 11.03
CA GLU A 85 16.49 2.09 12.39
C GLU A 85 15.29 3.05 12.47
N ASP A 86 14.88 3.63 11.33
CA ASP A 86 13.69 4.49 11.25
C ASP A 86 12.47 3.71 10.75
N ALA A 87 11.47 3.64 11.62
CA ALA A 87 10.27 2.86 11.37
C ALA A 87 9.46 3.37 10.16
N ILE A 88 9.40 4.70 9.97
CA ILE A 88 8.66 5.28 8.83
C ILE A 88 9.41 5.02 7.52
N ALA A 89 10.71 5.28 7.48
CA ALA A 89 11.50 5.07 6.26
C ALA A 89 11.43 3.60 5.80
N LEU A 90 11.60 2.65 6.73
CA LEU A 90 11.51 1.22 6.43
C LEU A 90 10.11 0.80 5.94
N THR A 91 9.05 1.24 6.62
CA THR A 91 7.70 0.83 6.24
C THR A 91 7.18 1.54 5.00
N CYS A 92 7.66 2.75 4.70
CA CYS A 92 7.39 3.40 3.42
C CYS A 92 8.06 2.66 2.25
N LEU A 93 9.25 2.09 2.46
CA LEU A 93 9.87 1.22 1.46
C LEU A 93 9.04 -0.04 1.19
N HIS A 94 8.57 -0.73 2.24
CA HIS A 94 7.68 -1.88 2.07
C HIS A 94 6.36 -1.48 1.37
N ALA A 95 5.78 -0.35 1.73
CA ALA A 95 4.58 0.15 1.09
C ALA A 95 4.79 0.49 -0.39
N HIS A 96 5.99 0.92 -0.80
CA HIS A 96 6.33 1.13 -2.21
C HIS A 96 6.17 -0.17 -3.01
N ASP A 97 6.71 -1.28 -2.51
CA ASP A 97 6.62 -2.58 -3.18
C ASP A 97 5.16 -3.03 -3.31
N ASP A 98 4.35 -2.82 -2.28
CA ASP A 98 2.92 -3.13 -2.29
C ASP A 98 2.12 -2.25 -3.27
N PHE A 99 2.43 -0.96 -3.35
CA PHE A 99 1.83 -0.07 -4.37
C PHE A 99 2.23 -0.48 -5.79
N GLN A 100 3.50 -0.82 -5.99
CA GLN A 100 3.99 -1.31 -7.29
C GLN A 100 3.33 -2.63 -7.67
N ALA A 101 3.23 -3.58 -6.74
CA ALA A 101 2.54 -4.85 -6.94
C ALA A 101 1.05 -4.62 -7.26
N SER A 102 0.40 -3.67 -6.57
CA SER A 102 -0.97 -3.29 -6.85
C SER A 102 -1.15 -2.76 -8.27
N LEU A 103 -0.28 -1.86 -8.73
CA LEU A 103 -0.34 -1.32 -10.09
C LEU A 103 -0.13 -2.42 -11.14
N TYR A 104 0.88 -3.27 -10.96
CA TYR A 104 1.18 -4.35 -11.91
C TYR A 104 0.04 -5.37 -11.99
N THR A 105 -0.49 -5.80 -10.85
CA THR A 105 -1.60 -6.77 -10.82
C THR A 105 -2.92 -6.18 -11.31
N ALA A 106 -3.14 -4.86 -11.16
CA ALA A 106 -4.27 -4.17 -11.79
C ALA A 106 -4.16 -4.17 -13.32
N LEU A 107 -2.96 -3.89 -13.82
CA LEU A 107 -2.67 -3.92 -15.25
C LEU A 107 -2.98 -5.29 -15.85
N THR A 108 -2.67 -6.36 -15.15
CA THR A 108 -2.83 -7.75 -15.60
C THR A 108 -4.17 -8.40 -15.24
N GLY A 109 -5.10 -7.68 -14.57
CA GLY A 109 -6.48 -8.14 -14.32
C GLY A 109 -6.69 -9.00 -13.06
N PHE A 110 -5.77 -8.97 -12.09
CA PHE A 110 -5.88 -9.69 -10.81
C PHE A 110 -6.43 -8.79 -9.69
N TYR A 111 -7.61 -8.23 -9.86
CA TYR A 111 -8.16 -7.14 -9.05
C TYR A 111 -8.31 -7.44 -7.55
N ARG A 112 -8.50 -8.69 -7.15
CA ARG A 112 -8.55 -9.05 -5.74
C ARG A 112 -7.19 -8.90 -5.06
N GLN A 113 -6.14 -9.39 -5.70
CA GLN A 113 -4.75 -9.29 -5.24
C GLN A 113 -4.31 -7.83 -5.17
N VAL A 114 -4.71 -7.05 -6.15
CA VAL A 114 -4.53 -5.59 -6.19
C VAL A 114 -4.98 -4.92 -4.89
N ILE A 115 -6.21 -5.21 -4.45
CA ILE A 115 -6.78 -4.58 -3.26
C ILE A 115 -6.14 -5.13 -1.99
N ALA A 116 -5.73 -6.40 -1.99
CA ALA A 116 -4.98 -6.97 -0.88
C ALA A 116 -3.62 -6.27 -0.70
N SER A 117 -2.89 -5.98 -1.79
CA SER A 117 -1.63 -5.23 -1.73
C SER A 117 -1.83 -3.81 -1.19
N LEU A 118 -2.87 -3.10 -1.61
CA LEU A 118 -3.19 -1.77 -1.06
C LEU A 118 -3.47 -1.81 0.45
N ARG A 119 -4.12 -2.86 0.93
CA ARG A 119 -4.30 -3.06 2.36
C ARG A 119 -2.96 -3.21 3.07
N THR A 120 -2.06 -4.02 2.53
CA THR A 120 -0.72 -4.25 3.12
C THR A 120 0.09 -2.95 3.15
N ALA A 121 0.08 -2.17 2.08
CA ALA A 121 0.71 -0.85 2.04
C ALA A 121 0.20 0.07 3.15
N MET A 122 -1.12 0.16 3.32
CA MET A 122 -1.75 0.95 4.38
C MET A 122 -1.36 0.45 5.78
N GLU A 123 -1.37 -0.87 6.00
CA GLU A 123 -0.96 -1.48 7.28
C GLU A 123 0.51 -1.19 7.59
N ALA A 124 1.40 -1.26 6.59
CA ALA A 124 2.81 -0.96 6.75
C ALA A 124 3.03 0.49 7.21
N VAL A 125 2.46 1.47 6.51
CA VAL A 125 2.62 2.89 6.85
C VAL A 125 2.05 3.22 8.23
N LEU A 126 0.86 2.72 8.58
CA LEU A 126 0.27 2.93 9.91
C LEU A 126 1.13 2.28 11.01
N THR A 127 1.78 1.16 10.74
CA THR A 127 2.68 0.49 11.69
C THR A 127 3.95 1.29 11.90
N GLY A 128 4.58 1.78 10.84
CA GLY A 128 5.76 2.65 10.92
C GLY A 128 5.46 3.93 11.69
N THR A 129 4.34 4.57 11.36
CA THR A 129 3.83 5.74 12.09
C THR A 129 3.65 5.47 13.58
N TYR A 130 3.08 4.31 13.93
CA TYR A 130 2.92 3.93 15.33
C TYR A 130 4.27 3.85 16.06
N PHE A 131 5.26 3.20 15.49
CA PHE A 131 6.59 3.09 16.11
C PHE A 131 7.33 4.44 16.16
N LYS A 132 7.07 5.33 15.20
CA LYS A 132 7.61 6.69 15.23
C LYS A 132 7.02 7.52 16.38
N VAL A 133 5.71 7.48 16.53
CA VAL A 133 4.98 8.24 17.59
C VAL A 133 5.19 7.63 18.98
N PHE A 134 5.39 6.32 19.07
CA PHE A 134 5.64 5.59 20.31
C PHE A 134 7.00 4.87 20.24
N PRO A 135 8.12 5.61 20.31
CA PRO A 135 9.43 5.07 20.12
C PRO A 135 9.76 4.04 21.21
N ASN A 136 9.77 2.79 20.86
CA ASN A 136 10.25 1.69 21.66
C ASN A 136 11.12 0.82 20.74
N GLN A 137 12.42 1.08 20.79
CA GLN A 137 13.40 0.45 19.88
C GLN A 137 13.33 -1.07 19.93
N SER A 138 13.19 -1.66 21.12
CA SER A 138 13.12 -3.11 21.24
C SER A 138 11.88 -3.69 20.56
N ASN A 139 10.73 -3.06 20.68
CA ASN A 139 9.50 -3.52 20.02
C ASN A 139 9.54 -3.33 18.52
N PHE A 140 10.13 -2.23 18.06
CA PHE A 140 10.32 -1.98 16.63
C PHE A 140 11.26 -3.03 16.02
N GLN A 141 12.41 -3.31 16.62
CA GLN A 141 13.34 -4.33 16.15
C GLN A 141 12.69 -5.72 16.12
N LEU A 142 11.98 -6.12 17.17
CA LEU A 142 11.24 -7.37 17.20
C LEU A 142 10.20 -7.47 16.08
N TRP A 143 9.57 -6.36 15.72
CA TRP A 143 8.65 -6.32 14.60
C TRP A 143 9.39 -6.42 13.26
N ALA A 144 10.45 -5.65 13.06
CA ALA A 144 11.27 -5.65 11.84
C ALA A 144 11.88 -7.04 11.57
N ASP A 145 12.33 -7.72 12.62
CA ASP A 145 12.89 -9.07 12.56
C ASP A 145 11.79 -10.18 12.43
N GLY A 146 10.52 -9.79 12.38
CA GLY A 146 9.40 -10.71 12.23
C GLY A 146 9.07 -11.55 13.47
N HIS A 147 9.55 -11.15 14.66
CA HIS A 147 9.23 -11.85 15.90
C HIS A 147 7.75 -11.68 16.30
N ARG A 148 7.14 -12.78 16.81
CA ARG A 148 5.75 -12.74 17.28
C ARG A 148 5.48 -11.68 18.34
N GLN A 149 6.46 -11.42 19.20
CA GLN A 149 6.38 -10.43 20.27
C GLN A 149 6.33 -8.98 19.74
N GLY A 150 6.85 -8.74 18.54
CA GLY A 150 6.76 -7.45 17.85
C GLY A 150 5.44 -7.21 17.12
N GLN A 151 4.58 -8.25 16.98
CA GLN A 151 3.32 -8.11 16.25
C GLN A 151 2.34 -7.20 16.99
N ILE A 152 1.82 -6.20 16.28
CA ILE A 152 0.83 -5.26 16.79
C ILE A 152 -0.42 -5.32 15.91
N TRP A 153 -1.57 -5.41 16.56
CA TRP A 153 -2.85 -5.42 15.86
C TRP A 153 -3.21 -4.02 15.34
N MET A 154 -3.70 -3.92 14.13
CA MET A 154 -4.13 -2.68 13.52
C MET A 154 -5.15 -1.91 14.37
N LYS A 155 -6.04 -2.61 15.07
CA LYS A 155 -6.95 -2.01 16.06
C LYS A 155 -6.19 -1.31 17.19
N THR A 156 -5.11 -1.88 17.68
CA THR A 156 -4.27 -1.29 18.75
C THR A 156 -3.54 -0.06 18.24
N ILE A 157 -2.96 -0.12 17.05
CA ILE A 157 -2.29 0.99 16.39
C ILE A 157 -3.23 2.19 16.30
N ARG A 158 -4.40 2.03 15.68
CA ARG A 158 -5.39 3.10 15.53
C ARG A 158 -5.86 3.66 16.85
N ASN A 159 -6.17 2.80 17.82
CA ASN A 159 -6.63 3.24 19.16
C ASN A 159 -5.57 4.04 19.91
N LYS A 160 -4.29 3.77 19.70
CA LYS A 160 -3.21 4.53 20.35
C LYS A 160 -2.92 5.83 19.61
N LEU A 161 -2.82 5.81 18.28
CA LEU A 161 -2.55 6.99 17.47
C LEU A 161 -3.63 8.07 17.66
N ARG A 162 -4.92 7.71 17.64
CA ARG A 162 -6.03 8.67 17.80
C ARG A 162 -6.00 9.49 19.11
N ASN A 163 -5.28 9.01 20.12
CA ASN A 163 -5.14 9.68 21.42
C ASN A 163 -3.82 10.47 21.54
N ARG A 164 -3.12 10.69 20.42
CA ARG A 164 -1.87 11.43 20.37
C ARG A 164 -1.94 12.54 19.33
N GLU A 165 -1.34 13.68 19.66
CA GLU A 165 -1.11 14.73 18.66
C GLU A 165 -0.07 14.26 17.62
N PRO A 166 -0.24 14.67 16.37
CA PRO A 166 -1.28 15.58 15.87
C PRO A 166 -2.61 14.89 15.48
N TYR A 167 -2.75 13.57 15.59
CA TYR A 167 -3.94 12.82 15.14
C TYR A 167 -5.19 13.15 15.97
N MET A 168 -5.03 13.43 17.27
CA MET A 168 -6.15 13.66 18.19
C MET A 168 -7.04 14.84 17.76
N GLN A 169 -6.49 15.86 17.14
CA GLN A 169 -7.26 17.01 16.65
C GLN A 169 -8.30 16.62 15.58
N PHE A 170 -8.03 15.58 14.78
CA PHE A 170 -8.91 15.10 13.72
C PHE A 170 -9.93 14.04 14.19
N GLU A 171 -10.04 13.78 15.49
CA GLU A 171 -10.99 12.82 16.07
C GLU A 171 -12.26 13.48 16.62
N ARG A 172 -12.32 14.82 16.66
CA ARG A 172 -13.39 15.58 17.34
C ARG A 172 -14.56 15.97 16.44
N GLY A 173 -14.45 15.79 15.11
CA GLY A 173 -15.46 16.17 14.12
C GLY A 173 -16.52 15.09 13.88
N GLU A 174 -17.49 15.42 13.03
CA GLU A 174 -18.51 14.46 12.52
C GLU A 174 -17.87 13.29 11.77
N HIS A 175 -16.70 13.52 11.19
CA HIS A 175 -15.96 12.55 10.39
C HIS A 175 -14.59 12.29 11.03
N PRO A 176 -14.50 11.47 12.08
CA PRO A 176 -13.25 11.19 12.74
C PRO A 176 -12.26 10.47 11.81
N PHE A 177 -10.96 10.60 12.08
CA PHE A 177 -9.92 10.04 11.24
C PHE A 177 -9.65 8.54 11.53
N LEU A 178 -9.23 8.21 12.77
CA LEU A 178 -8.74 6.88 13.16
C LEU A 178 -9.74 6.06 13.98
N SER A 179 -10.78 6.67 14.53
CA SER A 179 -11.75 6.01 15.40
C SER A 179 -12.57 4.96 14.65
N ARG A 180 -13.41 4.20 15.38
CA ARG A 180 -14.20 3.09 14.83
C ARG A 180 -15.07 3.50 13.62
N ASN A 181 -15.62 4.71 13.66
CA ASN A 181 -16.46 5.25 12.58
C ASN A 181 -15.65 6.18 11.65
N GLY A 182 -14.33 6.21 11.80
CA GLY A 182 -13.44 7.07 11.05
C GLY A 182 -13.08 6.54 9.69
N TRP A 183 -12.54 7.44 8.87
CA TRP A 183 -12.18 7.14 7.49
C TRP A 183 -11.18 5.98 7.36
N VAL A 184 -10.12 5.97 8.18
CA VAL A 184 -9.12 4.89 8.17
C VAL A 184 -9.74 3.53 8.48
N ASN A 185 -10.65 3.46 9.46
CA ASN A 185 -11.31 2.20 9.78
C ASN A 185 -12.28 1.76 8.68
N PHE A 186 -12.96 2.70 8.07
CA PHE A 186 -13.86 2.44 6.97
C PHE A 186 -13.09 1.87 5.76
N LEU A 187 -12.01 2.55 5.34
CA LEU A 187 -11.15 2.10 4.24
C LEU A 187 -10.54 0.73 4.54
N TYR A 188 -9.99 0.54 5.74
CA TYR A 188 -9.44 -0.74 6.19
C TYR A 188 -10.46 -1.88 6.11
N SER A 189 -11.71 -1.64 6.53
CA SER A 189 -12.77 -2.65 6.51
C SER A 189 -13.16 -3.04 5.09
N ARG A 190 -13.19 -2.08 4.18
CA ARG A 190 -13.44 -2.33 2.76
C ARG A 190 -12.33 -3.17 2.13
N LEU A 191 -11.08 -2.76 2.28
CA LEU A 191 -9.93 -3.51 1.77
C LEU A 191 -9.86 -4.94 2.37
N SER A 192 -10.18 -5.07 3.66
CA SER A 192 -10.22 -6.37 4.36
C SER A 192 -11.28 -7.33 3.80
N ALA A 193 -12.39 -6.82 3.30
CA ALA A 193 -13.42 -7.67 2.70
C ALA A 193 -12.89 -8.47 1.51
N PHE A 194 -12.02 -7.86 0.71
CA PHE A 194 -11.37 -8.52 -0.42
C PHE A 194 -10.30 -9.52 0.03
N SER A 195 -9.45 -9.11 0.98
CA SER A 195 -8.36 -9.96 1.48
C SER A 195 -8.86 -11.23 2.16
N HIS A 196 -9.99 -11.15 2.87
CA HIS A 196 -10.58 -12.30 3.58
C HIS A 196 -11.61 -13.07 2.76
N GLY A 197 -11.76 -12.81 1.47
CA GLY A 197 -12.65 -13.53 0.58
C GLY A 197 -14.14 -13.39 0.95
N ARG A 198 -14.52 -12.28 1.58
CA ARG A 198 -15.93 -12.01 1.86
C ARG A 198 -16.67 -11.82 0.53
N PRO A 199 -17.87 -12.40 0.39
CA PRO A 199 -18.62 -12.30 -0.86
C PRO A 199 -19.13 -10.88 -1.16
N PHE A 200 -19.23 -10.04 -0.13
CA PHE A 200 -19.72 -8.67 -0.25
C PHE A 200 -18.89 -7.71 0.63
N TYR A 201 -18.80 -6.46 0.19
CA TYR A 201 -18.48 -5.34 1.06
C TYR A 201 -19.65 -4.35 1.09
N VAL A 202 -19.74 -3.53 2.14
CA VAL A 202 -20.77 -2.52 2.29
C VAL A 202 -20.18 -1.15 1.95
N ASP A 203 -20.80 -0.45 0.99
CA ASP A 203 -20.40 0.90 0.60
C ASP A 203 -20.82 1.95 1.64
N GLN A 204 -20.47 3.22 1.40
CA GLN A 204 -20.81 4.34 2.31
C GLN A 204 -22.33 4.55 2.46
N ARG A 205 -23.11 4.10 1.49
CA ARG A 205 -24.58 4.21 1.49
C ARG A 205 -25.27 2.98 2.08
N GLY A 206 -24.50 2.01 2.57
CA GLY A 206 -25.02 0.76 3.14
C GLY A 206 -25.39 -0.31 2.10
N HIS A 207 -25.06 -0.12 0.82
CA HIS A 207 -25.32 -1.10 -0.21
C HIS A 207 -24.32 -2.24 -0.14
N GLN A 208 -24.80 -3.48 -0.33
CA GLN A 208 -23.95 -4.65 -0.47
C GLN A 208 -23.43 -4.74 -1.91
N ILE A 209 -22.12 -4.64 -2.08
CA ILE A 209 -21.46 -4.76 -3.37
C ILE A 209 -20.72 -6.10 -3.41
N PRO A 210 -21.04 -6.97 -4.39
CA PRO A 210 -20.37 -8.26 -4.52
C PRO A 210 -18.89 -8.08 -4.81
N THR A 211 -18.04 -8.72 -4.00
CA THR A 211 -16.58 -8.73 -4.25
C THR A 211 -16.23 -9.64 -5.44
N SER A 212 -17.12 -10.56 -5.78
CA SER A 212 -17.01 -11.45 -6.94
C SER A 212 -17.03 -10.73 -8.28
N ASN A 213 -17.64 -9.54 -8.35
CA ASN A 213 -17.68 -8.74 -9.58
C ASN A 213 -16.34 -8.08 -9.93
N LEU A 214 -15.31 -8.29 -9.13
CA LEU A 214 -13.97 -7.73 -9.33
C LEU A 214 -13.03 -8.67 -10.08
N GLY A 215 -13.47 -9.26 -11.18
CA GLY A 215 -12.63 -10.14 -11.99
C GLY A 215 -12.25 -11.45 -11.31
N LEU A 216 -12.89 -11.80 -10.18
CA LEU A 216 -12.64 -13.06 -9.46
C LEU A 216 -13.12 -14.29 -10.21
N TRP A 217 -13.99 -14.13 -11.17
CA TRP A 217 -14.53 -15.20 -11.98
C TRP A 217 -13.65 -15.58 -13.16
N GLY A 218 -12.51 -14.95 -13.31
CA GLY A 218 -11.43 -15.48 -14.14
C GLY A 218 -10.87 -16.80 -13.61
N GLY A 219 -11.45 -17.35 -12.54
CA GLY A 219 -10.96 -18.53 -11.86
C GLY A 219 -10.76 -19.78 -12.70
N SER A 220 -11.50 -19.95 -13.79
CA SER A 220 -11.26 -21.05 -14.73
C SER A 220 -10.52 -20.63 -16.01
N ASN A 221 -10.49 -19.33 -16.31
CA ASN A 221 -10.00 -18.83 -17.63
C ASN A 221 -8.86 -17.81 -17.49
N GLY A 222 -8.32 -17.58 -16.29
CA GLY A 222 -7.23 -16.62 -16.05
C GLY A 222 -7.70 -15.18 -15.84
N PRO A 223 -6.82 -14.19 -15.98
CA PRO A 223 -7.12 -12.78 -15.77
C PRO A 223 -8.13 -12.25 -16.80
N VAL A 224 -8.95 -11.29 -16.38
CA VAL A 224 -10.02 -10.73 -17.22
C VAL A 224 -9.96 -9.20 -17.15
N TYR A 225 -10.09 -8.55 -18.31
CA TYR A 225 -10.31 -7.11 -18.36
C TYR A 225 -11.73 -6.75 -17.93
N ASP A 226 -11.85 -5.99 -16.85
CA ASP A 226 -13.11 -5.45 -16.35
C ASP A 226 -12.99 -3.95 -16.04
N PRO A 227 -13.62 -3.07 -16.85
CA PRO A 227 -13.53 -1.61 -16.65
C PRO A 227 -14.04 -1.13 -15.29
N CYS A 228 -15.02 -1.83 -14.70
CA CYS A 228 -15.55 -1.47 -13.39
C CYS A 228 -14.53 -1.76 -12.28
N SER A 229 -13.87 -2.91 -12.38
CA SER A 229 -12.81 -3.30 -11.45
C SER A 229 -11.59 -2.38 -11.54
N VAL A 230 -11.20 -1.95 -12.75
CA VAL A 230 -10.11 -0.95 -12.92
C VAL A 230 -10.47 0.37 -12.25
N ARG A 231 -11.69 0.87 -12.44
CA ARG A 231 -12.13 2.12 -11.78
C ARG A 231 -12.21 1.97 -10.26
N LEU A 232 -12.72 0.85 -9.77
CA LEU A 232 -12.78 0.58 -8.33
C LEU A 232 -11.38 0.47 -7.73
N TRP A 233 -10.46 -0.23 -8.40
CA TRP A 233 -9.07 -0.26 -8.00
C TRP A 233 -8.48 1.14 -7.92
N SER A 234 -8.64 1.96 -8.95
CA SER A 234 -8.06 3.30 -8.96
C SER A 234 -8.60 4.18 -7.82
N ALA A 235 -9.90 4.05 -7.49
CA ALA A 235 -10.47 4.75 -6.35
C ALA A 235 -9.80 4.32 -5.03
N PHE A 236 -9.65 3.02 -4.78
CA PHE A 236 -8.94 2.53 -3.60
C PHE A 236 -7.46 2.90 -3.60
N PHE A 237 -6.81 2.84 -4.77
CA PHE A 237 -5.39 3.21 -4.89
C PHE A 237 -5.15 4.64 -4.43
N PHE A 238 -5.94 5.59 -4.92
CA PHE A 238 -5.78 7.00 -4.55
C PHE A 238 -6.27 7.29 -3.12
N ASP A 239 -7.30 6.59 -2.62
CA ASP A 239 -7.69 6.66 -1.20
C ASP A 239 -6.53 6.27 -0.29
N VAL A 240 -5.87 5.14 -0.58
CA VAL A 240 -4.72 4.65 0.21
C VAL A 240 -3.50 5.55 0.03
N ALA A 241 -3.24 6.01 -1.19
CA ALA A 241 -2.14 6.91 -1.49
C ALA A 241 -2.23 8.22 -0.69
N VAL A 242 -3.41 8.87 -0.72
CA VAL A 242 -3.67 10.08 0.07
C VAL A 242 -3.55 9.80 1.56
N LEU A 243 -4.16 8.70 2.03
CA LEU A 243 -4.06 8.31 3.45
C LEU A 243 -2.60 8.15 3.89
N CYS A 244 -1.80 7.43 3.13
CA CYS A 244 -0.40 7.20 3.46
C CYS A 244 0.41 8.50 3.49
N LEU A 245 0.19 9.40 2.52
CA LEU A 245 0.79 10.74 2.55
C LEU A 245 0.38 11.48 3.82
N LEU A 246 -0.93 11.59 4.11
CA LEU A 246 -1.40 12.33 5.30
C LEU A 246 -0.82 11.77 6.60
N VAL A 247 -0.77 10.46 6.73
CA VAL A 247 -0.25 9.81 7.95
C VAL A 247 1.24 10.06 8.13
N VAL A 248 2.02 9.98 7.04
CA VAL A 248 3.47 10.27 7.07
C VAL A 248 3.72 11.75 7.36
N GLY A 249 3.02 12.67 6.70
CA GLY A 249 3.16 14.10 6.94
C GLY A 249 2.81 14.54 8.37
N LEU A 250 1.83 13.88 8.99
CA LEU A 250 1.48 14.13 10.40
C LEU A 250 2.51 13.54 11.39
N ALA A 251 3.26 12.52 10.99
CA ALA A 251 4.23 11.86 11.87
C ALA A 251 5.64 12.40 11.74
N GLU A 252 5.99 13.02 10.63
CA GLU A 252 7.32 13.52 10.31
C GLU A 252 7.21 14.94 9.73
N ASP A 253 7.06 15.91 10.60
CA ASP A 253 6.89 17.33 10.26
C ASP A 253 8.08 17.94 9.51
N ARG A 254 9.29 17.38 9.67
CA ARG A 254 10.49 17.82 8.97
C ARG A 254 10.40 17.72 7.44
N ILE A 255 9.54 16.84 6.90
CA ILE A 255 9.31 16.77 5.45
C ILE A 255 8.48 17.93 4.91
N LEU A 256 7.83 18.70 5.80
CA LEU A 256 7.02 19.86 5.46
C LEU A 256 7.85 21.15 5.34
N GLU A 257 9.13 21.12 5.71
CA GLU A 257 10.02 22.26 5.60
C GLU A 257 10.37 22.54 4.13
N ILE A 258 9.70 23.57 3.55
CA ILE A 258 9.75 23.91 2.11
C ILE A 258 11.14 24.40 1.66
N ASP A 259 11.93 25.00 2.56
CA ASP A 259 13.19 25.68 2.23
C ASP A 259 14.42 24.76 2.27
N ARG A 260 14.25 23.47 2.19
CA ARG A 260 15.36 22.54 2.21
C ARG A 260 16.02 22.45 0.83
N PRO A 261 17.32 22.81 0.68
CA PRO A 261 18.01 22.69 -0.60
C PRO A 261 18.02 21.22 -1.06
N GLY A 262 17.41 20.95 -2.20
CA GLY A 262 17.30 19.60 -2.78
C GLY A 262 16.18 18.73 -2.20
N GLY A 263 15.37 19.24 -1.26
CA GLY A 263 14.20 18.55 -0.73
C GLY A 263 13.02 18.49 -1.72
N ILE A 264 12.07 17.61 -1.43
CA ILE A 264 10.82 17.49 -2.18
C ILE A 264 9.81 18.54 -1.71
N ASP A 265 9.02 19.08 -2.62
CA ASP A 265 7.82 19.85 -2.25
C ASP A 265 6.69 18.87 -1.90
N TYR A 266 6.64 18.48 -0.62
CA TYR A 266 5.64 17.57 -0.10
C TYR A 266 4.21 18.11 -0.26
N SER A 267 4.02 19.42 -0.06
CA SER A 267 2.71 20.04 -0.18
C SER A 267 2.21 20.00 -1.62
N GLU A 268 3.11 20.16 -2.62
CA GLU A 268 2.76 20.02 -4.03
C GLU A 268 2.41 18.57 -4.38
N ILE A 269 3.19 17.58 -3.89
CA ILE A 269 2.88 16.16 -4.08
C ILE A 269 1.48 15.86 -3.51
N LEU A 270 1.21 16.29 -2.29
CA LEU A 270 -0.08 16.06 -1.63
C LEU A 270 -1.23 16.69 -2.42
N ARG A 271 -1.07 17.97 -2.84
CA ARG A 271 -2.08 18.67 -3.64
C ARG A 271 -2.34 17.96 -4.97
N GLN A 272 -1.30 17.48 -5.64
CA GLN A 272 -1.43 16.81 -6.92
C GLN A 272 -2.11 15.45 -6.79
N VAL A 273 -1.68 14.61 -5.86
CA VAL A 273 -2.31 13.30 -5.61
C VAL A 273 -3.77 13.48 -5.18
N TRP A 274 -4.02 14.48 -4.32
CA TRP A 274 -5.37 14.86 -3.92
C TRP A 274 -6.26 15.26 -5.10
N SER A 275 -5.74 16.00 -6.09
CA SER A 275 -6.49 16.41 -7.27
C SER A 275 -6.96 15.23 -8.14
N TRP A 276 -6.36 14.06 -8.00
CA TRP A 276 -6.76 12.85 -8.72
C TRP A 276 -7.87 12.08 -8.03
N HIS A 277 -8.17 12.43 -6.80
CA HIS A 277 -9.20 11.80 -5.99
C HIS A 277 -10.59 12.21 -6.48
N GLN A 278 -11.46 11.24 -6.74
CA GLN A 278 -12.79 11.52 -7.34
C GLN A 278 -13.82 11.99 -6.32
N GLU A 279 -13.81 11.44 -5.11
CA GLU A 279 -14.73 11.76 -4.03
C GLU A 279 -13.96 11.94 -2.72
N PRO A 280 -13.44 13.14 -2.47
CA PRO A 280 -12.60 13.39 -1.31
C PRO A 280 -13.36 13.21 0.01
N ASN A 281 -12.76 12.44 0.92
CA ASN A 281 -13.27 12.31 2.27
C ASN A 281 -13.17 13.65 3.02
N PRO A 282 -14.22 14.10 3.74
CA PRO A 282 -14.21 15.38 4.46
C PRO A 282 -13.04 15.53 5.45
N THR A 283 -12.71 14.48 6.20
CA THR A 283 -11.58 14.50 7.14
C THR A 283 -10.24 14.61 6.42
N ALA A 284 -10.08 13.87 5.32
CA ALA A 284 -8.88 13.98 4.51
C ALA A 284 -8.70 15.41 3.98
N LYS A 285 -9.79 16.07 3.57
CA LYS A 285 -9.78 17.48 3.14
C LYS A 285 -9.30 18.41 4.26
N GLU A 286 -9.78 18.21 5.48
CA GLU A 286 -9.36 18.98 6.64
C GLU A 286 -7.85 18.82 6.89
N ILE A 287 -7.34 17.60 6.89
CA ILE A 287 -5.91 17.31 7.09
C ILE A 287 -5.06 17.89 5.95
N VAL A 288 -5.51 17.76 4.69
CA VAL A 288 -4.82 18.34 3.52
C VAL A 288 -4.70 19.86 3.66
N LEU A 289 -5.75 20.53 4.15
CA LEU A 289 -5.71 21.98 4.39
C LEU A 289 -4.69 22.36 5.46
N VAL A 290 -4.58 21.55 6.51
CA VAL A 290 -3.58 21.76 7.58
C VAL A 290 -2.16 21.57 7.07
N LEU A 291 -1.89 20.45 6.36
CA LEU A 291 -0.56 20.14 5.84
C LEU A 291 -0.16 20.99 4.62
N GLY A 292 -1.12 21.46 3.86
CA GLY A 292 -0.89 22.24 2.65
C GLY A 292 -0.76 23.75 2.90
N ASN A 293 -1.06 24.20 4.10
CA ASN A 293 -0.92 25.61 4.53
C ASN A 293 0.34 25.85 5.37
N LEU A 294 1.11 24.80 5.63
CA LEU A 294 2.42 24.89 6.25
C LEU A 294 3.48 25.12 5.16
#